data_d24e89328669b2b27a88fb09b943fb48
#
_entry.id   d24e89328669b2b27a88fb09b943fb48
#
_cell.length_a   1.000
_cell.length_b   1.000
_cell.length_c   1.000
_cell.angle_alpha   90.00
_cell.angle_beta   90.00
_cell.angle_gamma   90.00
#
_symmetry.space_group_name_H-M   'P 1'
#
loop_
_entity.id
_entity.type
_entity.pdbx_description
1 polymer ?
#
loop_
_entity_poly.entity_id
_entity_poly.type
_entity_poly.pdbx_seq_one_letter_code
_entity_poly.pdbx_strand_id
1 'polypeptide(L)'
;PFTFAFEQVGTNCGLIGKNAAVEVDGTVYWMSENGFFRYGGQLESLPCLVEDFVFDDLNTVTKQHVNAGLNNLFGEINWFYVSSGSNTVNRVVTYNYFDSSIQRPIWTTGTLNRTAWTDSAVFGKPHATEYDTSTNGTVGSATYVQGNSDGVSIYYEHEKGLNQVKEGAESAIAANIESGDFDISITKEGGASTKGDGEFMMKISRVIPDFLSQTGDATITLNLRDFPTDVEASSALGPFTVTTSTKKIDTRARARAISLKVSNTSTSQFWKLGTFRLDIQPDGRR
;
A
#
# COMPACT_ATOMS: atom_id res chain seq x y z
N PRO A 1 -35.17 -34.93 4.34
CA PRO A 1 -33.94 -34.70 5.09
C PRO A 1 -32.95 -33.89 4.26
N PHE A 2 -32.41 -32.83 4.81
CA PHE A 2 -31.35 -32.07 4.14
C PHE A 2 -30.05 -32.82 4.30
N THR A 3 -29.41 -33.15 3.19
CA THR A 3 -28.09 -33.77 3.18
C THR A 3 -27.05 -32.68 2.96
N PHE A 4 -26.17 -32.49 3.93
CA PHE A 4 -25.02 -31.60 3.79
C PHE A 4 -23.82 -32.42 3.29
N ALA A 5 -23.12 -31.90 2.32
CA ALA A 5 -21.87 -32.45 1.83
C ALA A 5 -20.76 -31.43 2.02
N PHE A 6 -19.58 -31.89 2.42
CA PHE A 6 -18.36 -31.09 2.45
C PHE A 6 -17.41 -31.62 1.39
N GLU A 7 -16.93 -30.74 0.54
CA GLU A 7 -15.98 -31.09 -0.48
C GLU A 7 -14.70 -30.28 -0.27
N GLN A 8 -13.55 -30.94 -0.38
CA GLN A 8 -12.26 -30.28 -0.33
C GLN A 8 -11.94 -29.73 -1.72
N VAL A 9 -11.88 -28.40 -1.86
CA VAL A 9 -11.64 -27.72 -3.14
C VAL A 9 -10.15 -27.42 -3.39
N GLY A 10 -9.26 -27.65 -2.40
CA GLY A 10 -7.83 -27.43 -2.57
C GLY A 10 -7.00 -27.85 -1.36
N THR A 11 -5.68 -27.77 -1.52
CA THR A 11 -4.66 -28.07 -0.50
C THR A 11 -3.69 -26.89 -0.37
N ASN A 12 -3.05 -26.74 0.79
CA ASN A 12 -2.08 -25.66 1.10
C ASN A 12 -2.62 -24.23 0.92
N CYS A 13 -3.93 -24.06 0.99
CA CYS A 13 -4.62 -22.78 0.81
C CYS A 13 -5.51 -22.44 2.01
N GLY A 14 -5.22 -23.00 3.19
CA GLY A 14 -5.99 -22.73 4.41
C GLY A 14 -5.87 -21.28 4.85
N LEU A 15 -6.89 -20.77 5.55
CA LEU A 15 -6.89 -19.43 6.13
C LEU A 15 -5.76 -19.28 7.16
N ILE A 16 -5.01 -18.19 7.07
CA ILE A 16 -3.98 -17.84 8.06
C ILE A 16 -4.59 -17.46 9.42
N GLY A 17 -5.80 -16.92 9.40
CA GLY A 17 -6.58 -16.53 10.58
C GLY A 17 -8.08 -16.53 10.27
N LYS A 18 -8.90 -16.64 11.29
CA LYS A 18 -10.37 -16.77 11.17
C LYS A 18 -11.04 -15.59 10.44
N ASN A 19 -10.43 -14.42 10.46
CA ASN A 19 -10.95 -13.18 9.86
C ASN A 19 -10.16 -12.76 8.60
N ALA A 20 -9.32 -13.65 8.04
CA ALA A 20 -8.44 -13.34 6.92
C ALA A 20 -9.11 -13.48 5.55
N ALA A 21 -10.42 -13.62 5.49
CA ALA A 21 -11.19 -13.76 4.26
C ALA A 21 -12.25 -12.67 4.12
N VAL A 22 -12.53 -12.29 2.87
CA VAL A 22 -13.58 -11.35 2.50
C VAL A 22 -14.25 -11.84 1.21
N GLU A 23 -15.54 -11.56 1.07
CA GLU A 23 -16.30 -11.89 -0.13
C GLU A 23 -16.60 -10.63 -0.93
N VAL A 24 -16.46 -10.72 -2.24
CA VAL A 24 -16.78 -9.67 -3.20
C VAL A 24 -17.50 -10.30 -4.40
N ASP A 25 -18.73 -9.92 -4.64
CA ASP A 25 -19.54 -10.34 -5.81
C ASP A 25 -19.50 -11.87 -6.06
N GLY A 26 -19.67 -12.65 -5.00
CA GLY A 26 -19.68 -14.13 -5.08
C GLY A 26 -18.29 -14.77 -5.15
N THR A 27 -17.22 -13.99 -5.11
CA THR A 27 -15.84 -14.48 -5.05
C THR A 27 -15.27 -14.23 -3.66
N VAL A 28 -14.74 -15.26 -3.03
CA VAL A 28 -14.06 -15.17 -1.75
C VAL A 28 -12.57 -15.00 -1.98
N TYR A 29 -11.97 -14.03 -1.28
CA TYR A 29 -10.54 -13.75 -1.27
C TYR A 29 -9.99 -13.96 0.12
N TRP A 30 -8.80 -14.56 0.26
CA TRP A 30 -8.19 -14.76 1.57
C TRP A 30 -6.67 -14.81 1.53
N MET A 31 -6.09 -14.52 2.69
CA MET A 31 -4.69 -14.73 2.97
C MET A 31 -4.49 -16.08 3.65
N SER A 32 -3.57 -16.86 3.11
CA SER A 32 -3.09 -18.14 3.63
C SER A 32 -1.68 -17.99 4.19
N GLU A 33 -1.11 -19.04 4.76
CA GLU A 33 0.31 -19.10 5.11
C GLU A 33 1.23 -19.21 3.87
N ASN A 34 0.66 -19.60 2.72
CA ASN A 34 1.38 -19.87 1.49
C ASN A 34 0.97 -18.94 0.33
N GLY A 35 0.54 -17.72 0.65
CA GLY A 35 0.16 -16.74 -0.35
C GLY A 35 -1.30 -16.31 -0.26
N PHE A 36 -1.77 -15.67 -1.31
CA PHE A 36 -3.13 -15.17 -1.43
C PHE A 36 -3.92 -16.01 -2.43
N PHE A 37 -5.18 -16.22 -2.13
CA PHE A 37 -6.06 -17.07 -2.92
C PHE A 37 -7.41 -16.43 -3.15
N ARG A 38 -8.10 -16.89 -4.20
CA ARG A 38 -9.50 -16.57 -4.45
C ARG A 38 -10.28 -17.81 -4.86
N TYR A 39 -11.58 -17.79 -4.59
CA TYR A 39 -12.52 -18.83 -5.00
C TYR A 39 -13.81 -18.18 -5.50
N GLY A 40 -14.09 -18.39 -6.78
CA GLY A 40 -15.33 -17.99 -7.45
C GLY A 40 -15.91 -19.16 -8.26
N GLY A 41 -15.95 -20.38 -7.65
CA GLY A 41 -16.30 -21.63 -8.32
C GLY A 41 -15.08 -22.49 -8.65
N GLN A 42 -13.92 -21.90 -8.77
CA GLN A 42 -12.62 -22.59 -8.87
C GLN A 42 -11.63 -21.92 -7.92
N LEU A 43 -10.72 -22.74 -7.35
CA LEU A 43 -9.62 -22.25 -6.53
C LEU A 43 -8.52 -21.71 -7.44
N GLU A 44 -8.10 -20.48 -7.19
CA GLU A 44 -7.01 -19.86 -7.91
C GLU A 44 -6.04 -19.19 -6.92
N SER A 45 -4.74 -19.34 -7.18
CA SER A 45 -3.72 -18.51 -6.53
C SER A 45 -3.80 -17.09 -7.08
N LEU A 46 -3.74 -16.11 -6.20
CA LEU A 46 -3.74 -14.69 -6.53
C LEU A 46 -2.29 -14.21 -6.58
N PRO A 47 -1.71 -13.95 -7.77
CA PRO A 47 -0.32 -13.52 -7.86
C PRO A 47 -0.09 -12.23 -7.07
N CYS A 48 0.89 -12.23 -6.18
CA CYS A 48 1.21 -11.09 -5.34
C CYS A 48 2.65 -10.63 -5.59
N LEU A 49 2.84 -9.40 -6.07
CA LEU A 49 4.16 -8.85 -6.38
C LEU A 49 4.95 -8.43 -5.14
N VAL A 50 4.28 -8.34 -4.00
CA VAL A 50 4.86 -7.96 -2.70
C VAL A 50 4.80 -9.12 -1.69
N GLU A 51 4.65 -10.35 -2.18
CA GLU A 51 4.47 -11.55 -1.35
C GLU A 51 5.63 -11.75 -0.39
N ASP A 52 6.86 -11.75 -0.91
CA ASP A 52 8.08 -11.94 -0.11
C ASP A 52 8.18 -10.86 0.98
N PHE A 53 7.93 -9.59 0.62
CA PHE A 53 7.95 -8.48 1.59
C PHE A 53 6.95 -8.68 2.72
N VAL A 54 5.73 -9.13 2.41
CA VAL A 54 4.67 -9.32 3.41
C VAL A 54 4.97 -10.49 4.33
N PHE A 55 5.38 -11.64 3.77
CA PHE A 55 5.60 -12.86 4.55
C PHE A 55 6.91 -12.84 5.35
N ASP A 56 7.95 -12.14 4.87
CA ASP A 56 9.17 -11.90 5.63
C ASP A 56 8.95 -10.96 6.82
N ASP A 57 8.05 -9.99 6.67
CA ASP A 57 7.68 -9.05 7.75
C ASP A 57 6.60 -9.61 8.70
N LEU A 58 5.92 -10.69 8.35
CA LEU A 58 4.81 -11.23 9.13
C LEU A 58 5.26 -11.84 10.46
N ASN A 59 4.62 -11.45 11.56
CA ASN A 59 4.77 -12.12 12.85
C ASN A 59 3.99 -13.44 12.85
N THR A 60 4.70 -14.55 12.68
CA THR A 60 4.11 -15.90 12.61
C THR A 60 3.48 -16.37 13.91
N VAL A 61 3.88 -15.80 15.04
CA VAL A 61 3.32 -16.16 16.37
C VAL A 61 1.90 -15.60 16.52
N THR A 62 1.65 -14.44 15.94
CA THR A 62 0.36 -13.72 16.04
C THR A 62 -0.43 -13.73 14.72
N LYS A 63 -0.12 -14.62 13.81
CA LYS A 63 -0.77 -14.72 12.48
C LYS A 63 -2.30 -14.81 12.51
N GLN A 64 -2.87 -15.35 13.59
CA GLN A 64 -4.33 -15.41 13.80
C GLN A 64 -4.99 -14.04 13.97
N HIS A 65 -4.22 -12.97 14.17
CA HIS A 65 -4.73 -11.60 14.24
C HIS A 65 -4.91 -10.96 12.86
N VAL A 66 -4.51 -11.65 11.79
CA VAL A 66 -4.78 -11.17 10.42
C VAL A 66 -6.28 -11.03 10.23
N ASN A 67 -6.69 -9.86 9.75
CA ASN A 67 -8.08 -9.61 9.39
C ASN A 67 -8.17 -8.96 8.01
N ALA A 68 -9.20 -9.33 7.26
CA ALA A 68 -9.48 -8.79 5.95
C ALA A 68 -10.58 -7.73 6.01
N GLY A 69 -10.47 -6.73 5.16
CA GLY A 69 -11.47 -5.67 5.03
C GLY A 69 -11.64 -5.24 3.58
N LEU A 70 -12.89 -5.00 3.20
CA LEU A 70 -13.26 -4.53 1.87
C LEU A 70 -13.42 -3.01 1.90
N ASN A 71 -12.87 -2.32 0.90
CA ASN A 71 -13.17 -0.92 0.60
C ASN A 71 -13.79 -0.86 -0.80
N ASN A 72 -15.11 -0.92 -0.86
CA ASN A 72 -15.86 -0.94 -2.12
C ASN A 72 -15.68 0.35 -2.93
N LEU A 73 -15.47 1.48 -2.25
CA LEU A 73 -15.36 2.78 -2.91
C LEU A 73 -14.17 2.81 -3.89
N PHE A 74 -13.09 2.12 -3.56
CA PHE A 74 -11.86 2.09 -4.36
C PHE A 74 -11.57 0.72 -4.98
N GLY A 75 -12.43 -0.28 -4.76
CA GLY A 75 -12.22 -1.64 -5.27
C GLY A 75 -11.02 -2.32 -4.63
N GLU A 76 -10.88 -2.19 -3.32
CA GLU A 76 -9.71 -2.67 -2.59
C GLU A 76 -10.06 -3.72 -1.55
N ILE A 77 -9.21 -4.73 -1.45
CA ILE A 77 -9.21 -5.71 -0.37
C ILE A 77 -7.96 -5.48 0.46
N ASN A 78 -8.15 -5.23 1.75
CA ASN A 78 -7.11 -4.96 2.71
C ASN A 78 -6.92 -6.15 3.63
N TRP A 79 -5.69 -6.65 3.80
CA TRP A 79 -5.33 -7.57 4.87
C TRP A 79 -4.44 -6.83 5.86
N PHE A 80 -4.96 -6.67 7.06
CA PHE A 80 -4.24 -6.04 8.17
C PHE A 80 -3.51 -7.13 8.95
N TYR A 81 -2.22 -6.95 9.20
CA TYR A 81 -1.38 -7.95 9.84
C TYR A 81 -0.42 -7.35 10.87
N VAL A 82 0.20 -8.21 11.66
CA VAL A 82 1.20 -7.84 12.66
C VAL A 82 2.57 -8.05 12.05
N SER A 83 3.41 -7.01 12.03
CA SER A 83 4.80 -7.13 11.57
C SER A 83 5.67 -7.89 12.57
N SER A 84 6.82 -8.41 12.12
CA SER A 84 7.76 -9.19 12.92
C SER A 84 8.25 -8.47 14.18
N GLY A 85 8.29 -7.15 14.16
CA GLY A 85 8.70 -6.30 15.31
C GLY A 85 7.55 -5.83 16.20
N SER A 86 6.31 -6.30 16.00
CA SER A 86 5.12 -5.85 16.71
C SER A 86 4.35 -7.00 17.36
N ASN A 87 3.53 -6.68 18.36
CA ASN A 87 2.54 -7.58 18.95
C ASN A 87 1.09 -7.18 18.61
N THR A 88 0.91 -6.05 17.96
CA THR A 88 -0.39 -5.52 17.52
C THR A 88 -0.41 -5.28 16.03
N VAL A 89 -1.59 -5.32 15.42
CA VAL A 89 -1.78 -5.06 13.99
C VAL A 89 -1.26 -3.65 13.67
N ASN A 90 -0.34 -3.56 12.72
CA ASN A 90 0.33 -2.30 12.37
C ASN A 90 0.67 -2.17 10.88
N ARG A 91 0.38 -3.20 10.10
CA ARG A 91 0.64 -3.25 8.66
C ARG A 91 -0.61 -3.56 7.88
N VAL A 92 -0.62 -3.15 6.64
CA VAL A 92 -1.65 -3.50 5.66
C VAL A 92 -1.01 -3.89 4.34
N VAL A 93 -1.56 -4.91 3.71
CA VAL A 93 -1.36 -5.21 2.31
C VAL A 93 -2.71 -5.11 1.60
N THR A 94 -2.72 -4.40 0.48
CA THR A 94 -3.95 -4.07 -0.26
C THR A 94 -3.86 -4.63 -1.67
N TYR A 95 -4.91 -5.31 -2.10
CA TYR A 95 -5.14 -5.75 -3.47
C TYR A 95 -6.26 -4.93 -4.10
N ASN A 96 -5.97 -4.26 -5.20
CA ASN A 96 -6.99 -3.57 -5.97
C ASN A 96 -7.64 -4.56 -6.96
N TYR A 97 -8.89 -4.95 -6.72
CA TYR A 97 -9.57 -5.95 -7.55
C TYR A 97 -10.29 -5.32 -8.76
N PHE A 98 -10.50 -4.00 -8.79
CA PHE A 98 -11.10 -3.33 -9.95
C PHE A 98 -10.13 -3.22 -11.12
N ASP A 99 -8.90 -2.78 -10.85
CA ASP A 99 -7.92 -2.47 -11.88
C ASP A 99 -6.92 -3.59 -12.14
N SER A 100 -6.95 -4.64 -11.30
CA SER A 100 -6.06 -5.81 -11.43
C SER A 100 -6.53 -6.80 -12.49
N SER A 101 -5.56 -7.41 -13.15
CA SER A 101 -5.74 -8.65 -13.92
C SER A 101 -4.71 -9.68 -13.45
N ILE A 102 -4.88 -10.95 -13.85
CA ILE A 102 -3.90 -12.02 -13.51
C ILE A 102 -2.51 -11.68 -14.01
N GLN A 103 -2.38 -11.01 -15.18
CA GLN A 103 -1.11 -10.62 -15.76
C GLN A 103 -0.55 -9.30 -15.18
N ARG A 104 -1.40 -8.50 -14.57
CA ARG A 104 -1.04 -7.19 -13.99
C ARG A 104 -1.76 -6.99 -12.66
N PRO A 105 -1.41 -7.76 -11.63
CA PRO A 105 -1.98 -7.57 -10.30
C PRO A 105 -1.47 -6.27 -9.68
N ILE A 106 -2.36 -5.52 -9.07
CA ILE A 106 -2.03 -4.24 -8.41
C ILE A 106 -2.09 -4.46 -6.90
N TRP A 107 -0.93 -4.34 -6.28
CA TRP A 107 -0.74 -4.50 -4.86
C TRP A 107 -0.04 -3.27 -4.27
N THR A 108 -0.40 -2.93 -3.05
CA THR A 108 0.29 -1.93 -2.24
C THR A 108 0.47 -2.43 -0.82
N THR A 109 1.49 -1.91 -0.14
CA THR A 109 1.74 -2.17 1.27
C THR A 109 1.81 -0.85 2.02
N GLY A 110 1.47 -0.89 3.30
CA GLY A 110 1.50 0.32 4.11
C GLY A 110 1.48 0.04 5.61
N THR A 111 1.51 1.12 6.37
CA THR A 111 1.34 1.09 7.82
C THR A 111 -0.06 1.58 8.15
N LEU A 112 -0.90 0.69 8.69
CA LEU A 112 -2.25 1.03 9.12
C LEU A 112 -2.70 0.08 10.21
N ASN A 113 -3.00 0.62 11.38
CA ASN A 113 -3.40 -0.14 12.55
C ASN A 113 -4.92 -0.32 12.55
N ARG A 114 -5.41 -1.44 12.01
CA ARG A 114 -6.84 -1.76 12.05
C ARG A 114 -7.04 -3.19 12.50
N THR A 115 -7.68 -3.35 13.64
CA THR A 115 -7.95 -4.65 14.27
C THR A 115 -9.28 -5.25 13.86
N ALA A 116 -10.17 -4.44 13.32
CA ALA A 116 -11.40 -4.86 12.68
C ALA A 116 -11.80 -3.81 11.62
N TRP A 117 -12.47 -4.27 10.58
CA TRP A 117 -12.91 -3.44 9.47
C TRP A 117 -14.28 -3.89 8.98
N THR A 118 -15.14 -2.93 8.65
CA THR A 118 -16.42 -3.17 7.99
C THR A 118 -16.70 -2.09 6.97
N ASP A 119 -17.11 -2.49 5.78
CA ASP A 119 -17.64 -1.63 4.73
C ASP A 119 -19.07 -2.08 4.42
N SER A 120 -20.00 -1.57 5.22
CA SER A 120 -21.41 -1.90 5.07
C SER A 120 -22.16 -0.74 4.41
N ALA A 121 -22.99 -1.05 3.45
CA ALA A 121 -23.86 -0.08 2.78
C ALA A 121 -24.73 0.73 3.77
N VAL A 122 -25.03 0.19 4.95
CA VAL A 122 -25.78 0.89 6.00
C VAL A 122 -25.02 2.11 6.53
N PHE A 123 -23.69 2.04 6.59
CA PHE A 123 -22.85 3.14 7.08
C PHE A 123 -22.44 4.10 5.96
N GLY A 124 -22.51 3.67 4.71
CA GLY A 124 -22.14 4.46 3.53
C GLY A 124 -20.62 4.71 3.37
N LYS A 125 -19.81 4.35 4.37
CA LYS A 125 -18.35 4.48 4.40
C LYS A 125 -17.76 3.37 5.24
N PRO A 126 -16.48 3.00 5.02
CA PRO A 126 -15.83 2.01 5.86
C PRO A 126 -15.63 2.51 7.29
N HIS A 127 -15.81 1.61 8.22
CA HIS A 127 -15.57 1.81 9.64
C HIS A 127 -14.57 0.79 10.15
N ALA A 128 -13.71 1.20 11.06
CA ALA A 128 -12.67 0.33 11.61
C ALA A 128 -12.35 0.63 13.06
N THR A 129 -11.68 -0.31 13.70
CA THR A 129 -11.14 -0.14 15.04
C THR A 129 -9.63 -0.27 15.05
N GLU A 130 -8.99 0.47 15.93
CA GLU A 130 -7.57 0.36 16.27
C GLU A 130 -7.44 -0.02 17.73
N TYR A 131 -6.48 -0.87 18.06
CA TYR A 131 -6.06 -1.11 19.43
C TYR A 131 -4.71 -0.43 19.64
N ASP A 132 -4.69 0.62 20.47
CA ASP A 132 -3.52 1.42 20.75
C ASP A 132 -3.06 1.19 22.20
N THR A 133 -1.84 0.68 22.34
CA THR A 133 -1.18 0.48 23.64
C THR A 133 -0.24 1.62 24.01
N SER A 134 -0.01 2.57 23.10
CA SER A 134 0.97 3.65 23.25
C SER A 134 0.39 4.95 23.81
N THR A 135 -0.93 5.07 23.86
CA THR A 135 -1.58 6.34 24.17
C THR A 135 -1.90 6.44 25.66
N ASN A 136 -1.32 7.44 26.31
CA ASN A 136 -1.89 8.03 27.52
C ASN A 136 -2.96 9.02 27.05
N GLY A 137 -4.20 8.70 27.26
CA GLY A 137 -5.27 9.55 26.77
C GLY A 137 -6.42 9.62 27.76
N THR A 138 -7.16 10.72 27.72
CA THR A 138 -8.47 10.82 28.32
C THR A 138 -9.49 10.74 27.20
N VAL A 139 -10.24 9.65 27.14
CA VAL A 139 -11.38 9.53 26.24
C VAL A 139 -12.64 9.80 27.04
N GLY A 140 -13.26 10.93 26.81
CA GLY A 140 -14.38 11.38 27.65
C GLY A 140 -13.89 11.70 29.08
N SER A 141 -14.45 10.99 30.10
CA SER A 141 -14.07 11.14 31.51
C SER A 141 -13.07 10.09 32.00
N ALA A 142 -12.66 9.17 31.17
CA ALA A 142 -11.74 8.08 31.52
C ALA A 142 -10.30 8.46 31.19
N THR A 143 -9.40 8.41 32.17
CA THR A 143 -7.97 8.62 31.97
C THR A 143 -7.31 7.25 31.83
N TYR A 144 -6.63 7.03 30.72
CA TYR A 144 -5.85 5.82 30.44
C TYR A 144 -4.38 6.08 30.75
N VAL A 145 -3.75 5.19 31.51
CA VAL A 145 -2.36 5.31 31.91
C VAL A 145 -1.51 4.37 31.06
N GLN A 146 -0.49 4.92 30.42
CA GLN A 146 0.50 4.15 29.68
C GLN A 146 1.19 3.15 30.65
N GLY A 147 1.29 1.89 30.24
CA GLY A 147 1.96 0.86 31.02
C GLY A 147 1.04 -0.10 31.74
N ASN A 148 -0.25 0.12 31.76
CA ASN A 148 -1.21 -0.96 32.00
C ASN A 148 -1.38 -1.76 30.70
N SER A 149 -1.51 -3.08 30.84
CA SER A 149 -1.77 -4.03 29.73
C SER A 149 -3.10 -3.75 28.98
N ASP A 150 -3.85 -2.76 29.41
CA ASP A 150 -5.13 -2.38 28.88
C ASP A 150 -4.97 -1.21 27.90
N GLY A 151 -4.77 -1.53 26.63
CA GLY A 151 -4.77 -0.53 25.56
C GLY A 151 -6.15 0.08 25.33
N VAL A 152 -6.20 1.13 24.54
CA VAL A 152 -7.41 1.84 24.15
C VAL A 152 -7.89 1.35 22.79
N SER A 153 -9.18 1.03 22.68
CA SER A 153 -9.81 0.77 21.39
C SER A 153 -10.36 2.07 20.84
N ILE A 154 -9.87 2.47 19.68
CA ILE A 154 -10.28 3.69 18.97
C ILE A 154 -11.11 3.29 17.76
N TYR A 155 -12.24 3.97 17.56
CA TYR A 155 -13.12 3.76 16.43
C TYR A 155 -12.91 4.87 15.39
N TYR A 156 -12.80 4.48 14.12
CA TYR A 156 -12.60 5.36 12.99
C TYR A 156 -13.71 5.21 11.94
N GLU A 157 -14.14 6.33 11.40
CA GLU A 157 -14.86 6.42 10.14
C GLU A 157 -13.83 6.78 9.05
N HIS A 158 -13.67 5.90 8.07
CA HIS A 158 -12.75 6.11 6.96
C HIS A 158 -13.38 6.92 5.84
N GLU A 159 -12.55 7.37 4.89
CA GLU A 159 -12.95 8.13 3.69
C GLU A 159 -13.73 9.41 4.02
N LYS A 160 -13.38 10.05 5.14
CA LYS A 160 -14.02 11.27 5.63
C LYS A 160 -13.02 12.38 5.88
N GLY A 161 -13.12 13.46 5.07
CA GLY A 161 -12.25 14.61 5.19
C GLY A 161 -10.83 14.35 4.64
N LEU A 162 -9.92 15.27 4.96
CA LEU A 162 -8.53 15.26 4.47
C LEU A 162 -7.52 15.08 5.60
N ASN A 163 -7.97 15.03 6.84
CA ASN A 163 -7.15 14.94 8.03
C ASN A 163 -7.51 13.71 8.85
N GLN A 164 -6.54 13.18 9.56
CA GLN A 164 -6.82 12.25 10.64
C GLN A 164 -7.31 13.04 11.85
N VAL A 165 -8.43 12.64 12.40
CA VAL A 165 -8.95 13.17 13.67
C VAL A 165 -8.86 12.07 14.71
N LYS A 166 -8.02 12.24 15.72
CA LYS A 166 -7.86 11.30 16.82
C LYS A 166 -8.09 12.09 18.12
N GLU A 167 -9.04 11.66 18.93
CA GLU A 167 -9.39 12.29 20.21
C GLU A 167 -9.68 13.81 20.10
N GLY A 168 -10.27 14.24 18.98
CA GLY A 168 -10.57 15.64 18.71
C GLY A 168 -9.39 16.47 18.22
N ALA A 169 -8.19 15.92 18.13
CA ALA A 169 -7.04 16.57 17.54
C ALA A 169 -6.93 16.20 16.05
N GLU A 170 -6.79 17.22 15.21
CA GLU A 170 -6.51 17.06 13.80
C GLU A 170 -5.01 16.90 13.53
N SER A 171 -4.66 15.92 12.71
CA SER A 171 -3.30 15.73 12.22
C SER A 171 -3.30 15.42 10.72
N ALA A 172 -2.15 15.62 10.08
CA ALA A 172 -2.00 15.28 8.68
C ALA A 172 -2.10 13.77 8.47
N ILE A 173 -2.79 13.35 7.41
CA ILE A 173 -2.59 12.01 6.85
C ILE A 173 -1.32 12.08 6.01
N ALA A 174 -0.21 11.55 6.54
CA ALA A 174 1.07 11.51 5.85
C ALA A 174 1.01 10.46 4.71
N ALA A 175 0.28 10.80 3.65
CA ALA A 175 0.12 9.90 2.51
C ALA A 175 1.39 9.92 1.65
N ASN A 176 1.80 8.74 1.20
CA ASN A 176 2.88 8.61 0.25
C ASN A 176 2.65 7.41 -0.68
N ILE A 177 3.21 7.50 -1.86
CA ILE A 177 3.34 6.39 -2.80
C ILE A 177 4.75 6.43 -3.38
N GLU A 178 5.40 5.29 -3.47
CA GLU A 178 6.70 5.12 -4.09
C GLU A 178 6.63 4.00 -5.12
N SER A 179 7.15 4.27 -6.32
CA SER A 179 7.25 3.24 -7.36
C SER A 179 8.35 2.24 -7.00
N GLY A 180 8.25 1.03 -7.54
CA GLY A 180 9.43 0.19 -7.68
C GLY A 180 10.49 0.89 -8.51
N ASP A 181 11.73 0.40 -8.42
CA ASP A 181 12.83 0.88 -9.23
C ASP A 181 12.56 0.60 -10.71
N PHE A 182 12.78 1.58 -11.55
CA PHE A 182 12.72 1.45 -13.00
C PHE A 182 14.04 1.89 -13.63
N ASP A 183 14.38 1.28 -14.74
CA ASP A 183 15.58 1.53 -15.51
C ASP A 183 15.26 1.64 -17.01
N ILE A 184 16.28 1.90 -17.84
CA ILE A 184 16.14 1.93 -19.30
C ILE A 184 16.73 0.65 -19.86
N SER A 185 15.92 -0.13 -20.62
CA SER A 185 16.43 -1.13 -21.54
C SER A 185 16.42 -0.63 -22.95
N ILE A 186 17.52 -0.82 -23.63
CA ILE A 186 17.60 -0.64 -25.09
C ILE A 186 17.67 -2.04 -25.70
N THR A 187 16.54 -2.57 -26.14
CA THR A 187 16.54 -3.83 -26.91
C THR A 187 17.08 -3.59 -28.30
N LYS A 188 18.02 -4.43 -28.72
CA LYS A 188 18.67 -4.34 -30.04
C LYS A 188 17.80 -4.82 -31.20
N GLU A 189 16.65 -5.41 -30.97
CA GLU A 189 15.78 -5.93 -32.03
C GLU A 189 14.32 -5.65 -31.69
N GLY A 190 13.75 -4.63 -32.33
CA GLY A 190 12.34 -4.45 -32.71
C GLY A 190 11.19 -4.79 -31.74
N GLY A 191 11.45 -5.21 -30.53
CA GLY A 191 10.46 -5.54 -29.51
C GLY A 191 10.59 -4.64 -28.30
N ALA A 192 9.49 -4.07 -27.84
CA ALA A 192 9.45 -3.33 -26.59
C ALA A 192 9.73 -4.31 -25.44
N SER A 193 10.95 -4.33 -24.92
CA SER A 193 11.22 -4.95 -23.63
C SER A 193 10.69 -4.04 -22.55
N THR A 194 9.82 -4.56 -21.72
CA THR A 194 9.24 -3.86 -20.57
C THR A 194 10.08 -4.03 -19.31
N LYS A 195 11.19 -4.76 -19.38
CA LYS A 195 12.11 -4.95 -18.27
C LYS A 195 13.45 -4.33 -18.61
N GLY A 196 13.85 -3.35 -17.81
CA GLY A 196 15.20 -2.84 -17.78
C GLY A 196 16.21 -3.91 -17.40
N ASP A 197 17.41 -3.85 -17.96
CA ASP A 197 18.53 -4.74 -17.61
C ASP A 197 19.62 -4.01 -16.81
N GLY A 198 19.40 -2.73 -16.48
CA GLY A 198 20.35 -1.91 -15.71
C GLY A 198 21.68 -1.65 -16.44
N GLU A 199 21.77 -1.95 -17.75
CA GLU A 199 23.02 -1.81 -18.50
C GLU A 199 23.43 -0.34 -18.67
N PHE A 200 22.44 0.56 -18.76
CA PHE A 200 22.69 1.98 -19.05
C PHE A 200 22.42 2.85 -17.82
N MET A 201 23.25 3.90 -17.70
CA MET A 201 22.90 5.04 -16.85
C MET A 201 21.78 5.82 -17.52
N MET A 202 20.82 6.21 -16.70
CA MET A 202 19.65 6.99 -17.10
C MET A 202 19.81 8.42 -16.62
N LYS A 203 19.59 9.39 -17.49
CA LYS A 203 19.52 10.81 -17.15
C LYS A 203 18.09 11.29 -17.25
N ILE A 204 17.54 11.82 -16.16
CA ILE A 204 16.24 12.49 -16.15
C ILE A 204 16.48 13.99 -16.09
N SER A 205 16.08 14.70 -17.14
CA SER A 205 16.21 16.15 -17.24
C SER A 205 14.98 16.90 -16.76
N ARG A 206 13.83 16.23 -16.75
CA ARG A 206 12.55 16.84 -16.35
C ARG A 206 11.56 15.80 -15.83
N VAL A 207 10.81 16.20 -14.82
CA VAL A 207 9.59 15.54 -14.36
C VAL A 207 8.40 16.45 -14.67
N ILE A 208 7.38 15.92 -15.33
CA ILE A 208 6.12 16.62 -15.59
C ILE A 208 5.07 15.93 -14.69
N PRO A 209 4.72 16.55 -13.55
CA PRO A 209 3.72 16.00 -12.67
C PRO A 209 2.35 16.05 -13.35
N ASP A 210 1.55 15.01 -13.12
CA ASP A 210 0.18 14.94 -13.61
C ASP A 210 -0.71 14.51 -12.43
N PHE A 211 -1.39 15.48 -11.83
CA PHE A 211 -2.36 15.25 -10.79
C PHE A 211 -3.77 15.46 -11.34
N LEU A 212 -4.59 14.42 -11.27
CA LEU A 212 -6.00 14.49 -11.66
C LEU A 212 -6.79 15.45 -10.77
N SER A 213 -6.39 15.54 -9.50
CA SER A 213 -6.93 16.48 -8.53
C SER A 213 -5.88 16.73 -7.45
N GLN A 214 -5.80 17.96 -6.97
CA GLN A 214 -4.86 18.36 -5.92
C GLN A 214 -5.44 19.51 -5.09
N THR A 215 -5.29 19.41 -3.78
CA THR A 215 -5.56 20.47 -2.81
C THR A 215 -4.32 20.62 -1.92
N GLY A 216 -3.79 21.82 -1.81
CA GLY A 216 -2.51 22.06 -1.16
C GLY A 216 -1.32 21.52 -1.98
N ASP A 217 -0.17 21.42 -1.35
CA ASP A 217 1.08 21.04 -2.01
C ASP A 217 1.37 19.56 -1.82
N ALA A 218 1.91 18.93 -2.86
CA ALA A 218 2.53 17.61 -2.79
C ALA A 218 4.04 17.74 -2.98
N THR A 219 4.80 16.70 -2.65
CA THR A 219 6.24 16.65 -2.90
C THR A 219 6.58 15.47 -3.79
N ILE A 220 7.56 15.66 -4.67
CA ILE A 220 8.12 14.60 -5.51
C ILE A 220 9.60 14.43 -5.14
N THR A 221 10.01 13.20 -4.91
CA THR A 221 11.41 12.82 -4.69
C THR A 221 11.80 11.73 -5.70
N LEU A 222 12.99 11.86 -6.27
CA LEU A 222 13.61 10.83 -7.11
C LEU A 222 14.69 10.15 -6.26
N ASN A 223 14.51 8.88 -5.96
CA ASN A 223 15.51 8.07 -5.27
C ASN A 223 16.39 7.38 -6.32
N LEU A 224 17.70 7.57 -6.23
CA LEU A 224 18.66 7.17 -7.23
C LEU A 224 19.47 5.97 -6.74
N ARG A 225 19.63 4.94 -7.58
CA ARG A 225 20.44 3.74 -7.31
C ARG A 225 21.46 3.53 -8.41
N ASP A 226 22.71 3.37 -8.04
CA ASP A 226 23.80 3.12 -8.97
C ASP A 226 24.09 1.63 -9.15
N PHE A 227 23.76 0.81 -8.11
CA PHE A 227 23.95 -0.63 -8.13
C PHE A 227 22.70 -1.37 -7.70
N PRO A 228 22.40 -2.54 -8.30
CA PRO A 228 21.23 -3.35 -7.93
C PRO A 228 21.26 -3.87 -6.49
N THR A 229 22.47 -3.95 -5.89
CA THR A 229 22.66 -4.41 -4.51
C THR A 229 22.48 -3.30 -3.47
N ASP A 230 22.29 -2.06 -3.89
CA ASP A 230 22.05 -0.96 -2.97
C ASP A 230 20.70 -1.17 -2.28
N VAL A 231 20.72 -1.42 -0.97
CA VAL A 231 19.51 -1.62 -0.16
C VAL A 231 18.71 -0.33 -0.07
N GLU A 232 19.41 0.81 0.01
CA GLU A 232 18.83 2.13 0.01
C GLU A 232 19.31 2.92 -1.21
N ALA A 233 18.56 3.96 -1.57
CA ALA A 233 19.00 4.87 -2.63
C ALA A 233 20.36 5.48 -2.29
N SER A 234 21.31 5.40 -3.23
CA SER A 234 22.65 5.99 -3.08
C SER A 234 22.59 7.51 -2.95
N SER A 235 21.56 8.12 -3.51
CA SER A 235 21.22 9.52 -3.33
C SER A 235 19.75 9.80 -3.64
N ALA A 236 19.24 10.95 -3.21
CA ALA A 236 17.90 11.40 -3.53
C ALA A 236 17.93 12.84 -4.04
N LEU A 237 17.11 13.13 -5.04
CA LEU A 237 16.88 14.48 -5.54
C LEU A 237 15.48 14.95 -5.17
N GLY A 238 15.42 16.10 -4.53
CA GLY A 238 14.20 16.65 -3.95
C GLY A 238 14.30 16.71 -2.43
N PRO A 239 13.16 16.80 -1.69
CA PRO A 239 11.80 16.86 -2.22
C PRO A 239 11.53 18.15 -3.03
N PHE A 240 10.93 17.99 -4.20
CA PHE A 240 10.44 19.10 -5.01
C PHE A 240 9.00 19.41 -4.66
N THR A 241 8.69 20.64 -4.30
CA THR A 241 7.31 21.04 -4.04
C THR A 241 6.53 21.19 -5.33
N VAL A 242 5.38 20.55 -5.38
CA VAL A 242 4.44 20.59 -6.50
C VAL A 242 3.15 21.22 -6.02
N THR A 243 2.87 22.39 -6.57
CA THR A 243 1.63 23.13 -6.37
C THR A 243 0.66 22.87 -7.51
N THR A 244 -0.57 23.31 -7.38
CA THR A 244 -1.58 23.23 -8.47
C THR A 244 -1.17 23.98 -9.76
N SER A 245 -0.17 24.86 -9.69
CA SER A 245 0.37 25.63 -10.82
C SER A 245 1.67 25.06 -11.38
N THR A 246 2.28 24.08 -10.73
CA THR A 246 3.56 23.49 -11.16
C THR A 246 3.36 22.67 -12.43
N LYS A 247 3.93 23.13 -13.54
CA LYS A 247 3.83 22.43 -14.84
C LYS A 247 4.96 21.45 -15.08
N LYS A 248 6.14 21.70 -14.51
CA LYS A 248 7.34 20.89 -14.68
C LYS A 248 8.33 21.11 -13.55
N ILE A 249 9.17 20.12 -13.34
CA ILE A 249 10.35 20.18 -12.47
C ILE A 249 11.55 19.87 -13.34
N ASP A 250 12.43 20.84 -13.52
CA ASP A 250 13.69 20.61 -14.22
C ASP A 250 14.70 20.02 -13.23
N THR A 251 15.36 18.92 -13.61
CA THR A 251 16.25 18.12 -12.74
C THR A 251 17.49 17.67 -13.49
N ARG A 252 18.44 17.07 -12.78
CA ARG A 252 19.65 16.47 -13.33
C ARG A 252 19.93 15.10 -12.67
N ALA A 253 18.87 14.30 -12.52
CA ALA A 253 19.03 12.96 -12.00
C ALA A 253 19.83 12.09 -12.96
N ARG A 254 20.78 11.32 -12.42
CA ARG A 254 21.58 10.36 -13.17
C ARG A 254 21.83 9.13 -12.29
N ALA A 255 21.34 7.99 -12.71
CA ALA A 255 21.50 6.71 -12.01
C ALA A 255 21.20 5.54 -12.96
N ARG A 256 21.48 4.29 -12.53
CA ARG A 256 21.06 3.09 -13.27
C ARG A 256 19.58 2.79 -13.06
N ALA A 257 19.12 2.90 -11.85
CA ALA A 257 17.72 2.70 -11.49
C ALA A 257 17.21 3.87 -10.65
N ILE A 258 15.95 4.19 -10.77
CA ILE A 258 15.32 5.32 -10.08
C ILE A 258 13.94 4.88 -9.60
N SER A 259 13.59 5.19 -8.33
CA SER A 259 12.20 5.21 -7.89
C SER A 259 11.70 6.63 -7.75
N LEU A 260 10.41 6.82 -7.99
CA LEU A 260 9.72 8.09 -7.83
C LEU A 260 8.78 8.00 -6.64
N LYS A 261 8.95 8.92 -5.70
CA LYS A 261 8.11 9.04 -4.52
C LYS A 261 7.30 10.33 -4.57
N VAL A 262 5.99 10.18 -4.34
CA VAL A 262 5.07 11.31 -4.14
C VAL A 262 4.59 11.26 -2.71
N SER A 263 4.57 12.40 -2.01
CA SER A 263 4.12 12.45 -0.61
C SER A 263 3.53 13.80 -0.24
N ASN A 264 2.79 13.81 0.88
CA ASN A 264 2.39 15.00 1.59
C ASN A 264 2.46 14.75 3.10
N THR A 265 2.64 15.81 3.88
CA THR A 265 2.80 15.74 5.34
C THR A 265 2.02 16.82 6.10
N SER A 266 1.28 17.67 5.40
CA SER A 266 0.53 18.76 6.02
C SER A 266 -0.97 18.47 6.05
N THR A 267 -1.66 19.10 6.99
CA THR A 267 -3.11 19.01 7.10
C THR A 267 -3.81 19.62 5.89
N SER A 268 -5.01 19.15 5.62
CA SER A 268 -5.88 19.64 4.54
C SER A 268 -5.27 19.50 3.13
N GLN A 269 -4.32 18.58 2.97
CA GLN A 269 -3.73 18.23 1.67
C GLN A 269 -4.40 16.97 1.11
N PHE A 270 -4.61 16.99 -0.20
CA PHE A 270 -5.17 15.89 -0.97
C PHE A 270 -4.56 15.87 -2.36
N TRP A 271 -4.29 14.69 -2.86
CA TRP A 271 -3.89 14.50 -4.24
C TRP A 271 -4.41 13.18 -4.82
N LYS A 272 -4.74 13.23 -6.09
CA LYS A 272 -5.01 12.05 -6.91
C LYS A 272 -3.99 12.04 -8.04
N LEU A 273 -3.06 11.11 -7.97
CA LEU A 273 -1.98 10.98 -8.95
C LEU A 273 -2.54 10.46 -10.28
N GLY A 274 -2.18 11.13 -11.36
CA GLY A 274 -2.40 10.68 -12.72
C GLY A 274 -1.14 10.01 -13.28
N THR A 275 -0.93 10.17 -14.58
CA THR A 275 0.23 9.62 -15.26
C THR A 275 1.33 10.69 -15.39
N PHE A 276 2.33 10.65 -14.51
CA PHE A 276 3.48 11.55 -14.65
C PHE A 276 4.35 11.16 -15.86
N ARG A 277 5.04 12.15 -16.42
CA ARG A 277 5.95 11.97 -17.55
C ARG A 277 7.35 12.37 -17.16
N LEU A 278 8.34 11.64 -17.69
CA LEU A 278 9.75 11.86 -17.44
C LEU A 278 10.46 12.06 -18.78
N ASP A 279 11.26 13.13 -18.88
CA ASP A 279 12.19 13.29 -19.99
C ASP A 279 13.46 12.51 -19.67
N ILE A 280 13.55 11.30 -20.21
CA ILE A 280 14.62 10.34 -19.94
C ILE A 280 15.51 10.20 -21.17
N GLN A 281 16.82 10.14 -20.94
CA GLN A 281 17.84 9.88 -21.96
C GLN A 281 18.86 8.86 -21.44
N PRO A 282 19.34 7.94 -22.29
CA PRO A 282 20.51 7.13 -21.99
C PRO A 282 21.75 8.02 -21.82
N ASP A 283 22.55 7.78 -20.79
CA ASP A 283 23.76 8.56 -20.47
C ASP A 283 24.97 7.66 -20.24
N GLY A 284 25.19 6.75 -21.21
CA GLY A 284 26.33 5.84 -21.18
C GLY A 284 26.14 4.61 -20.28
N ARG A 285 27.21 3.82 -20.13
CA ARG A 285 27.23 2.57 -19.34
C ARG A 285 28.00 2.70 -18.03
N ARG A 286 28.53 3.88 -17.72
CA ARG A 286 29.33 4.18 -16.51
C ARG A 286 28.78 5.38 -15.77
#